data_137ccdba3bb53995c6e33ff7c9544e3c
#
_entry.id   137ccdba3bb53995c6e33ff7c9544e3c
#
_cell.length_a   1.000
_cell.length_b   1.000
_cell.length_c   1.000
_cell.angle_alpha   90.00
_cell.angle_beta   90.00
_cell.angle_gamma   90.00
#
_symmetry.space_group_name_H-M   'P 1'
#
loop_
_entity.id
_entity.type
_entity.pdbx_description
1 polymer ?
#
loop_
_entity_poly.entity_id
_entity_poly.type
_entity_poly.pdbx_seq_one_letter_code
_entity_poly.pdbx_strand_id
1 'polypeptide(L)'
;MTMKGQLNVKTPAEYIAAVDDKRRPDIAALDALIRKHAPQLAPVILGGMLGYGPFHYRYASGREGDACKLSIASNAAYISLYCFAADAKGYVAERYVDRLPKASIGKTCVRFKRLADLDEQALVALIKETATMGLVA
;
A
#
# COMPACT_ATOMS: atom_id res chain seq x y z
N MET A 1 -16.16 16.25 1.57
CA MET A 1 -16.20 15.13 0.60
C MET A 1 -14.84 14.43 0.57
N THR A 2 -14.85 13.12 0.73
CA THR A 2 -13.61 12.35 0.67
C THR A 2 -13.27 11.99 -0.77
N MET A 3 -11.97 11.99 -1.07
CA MET A 3 -11.49 11.51 -2.36
C MET A 3 -11.53 9.99 -2.39
N LYS A 4 -11.47 9.43 -3.60
CA LYS A 4 -11.47 7.99 -3.79
C LYS A 4 -10.37 7.32 -2.95
N GLY A 5 -10.76 6.32 -2.14
CA GLY A 5 -9.85 5.60 -1.28
C GLY A 5 -9.41 6.35 -0.03
N GLN A 6 -9.82 7.60 0.12
CA GLN A 6 -9.46 8.45 1.27
C GLN A 6 -10.66 8.62 2.18
N LEU A 7 -10.44 8.43 3.48
CA LEU A 7 -11.48 8.52 4.48
C LEU A 7 -11.09 9.55 5.54
N ASN A 8 -12.10 10.20 6.11
CA ASN A 8 -11.89 11.18 7.17
C ASN A 8 -11.85 10.48 8.53
N VAL A 9 -10.77 9.75 8.78
CA VAL A 9 -10.54 8.98 10.00
C VAL A 9 -9.17 9.32 10.56
N LYS A 10 -8.91 8.94 11.81
CA LYS A 10 -7.67 9.29 12.50
C LYS A 10 -6.79 8.08 12.83
N THR A 11 -7.35 6.88 12.90
CA THR A 11 -6.60 5.68 13.28
C THR A 11 -6.80 4.56 12.28
N PRO A 12 -5.83 3.62 12.20
CA PRO A 12 -5.99 2.43 11.35
C PRO A 12 -7.25 1.64 11.65
N ALA A 13 -7.60 1.46 12.93
CA ALA A 13 -8.81 0.75 13.31
C ALA A 13 -10.06 1.44 12.79
N GLU A 14 -10.09 2.77 12.86
CA GLU A 14 -11.20 3.55 12.32
C GLU A 14 -11.31 3.42 10.81
N TYR A 15 -10.17 3.36 10.12
CA TYR A 15 -10.16 3.17 8.67
C TYR A 15 -10.82 1.85 8.29
N ILE A 16 -10.39 0.76 8.95
CA ILE A 16 -10.92 -0.58 8.67
C ILE A 16 -12.42 -0.63 8.97
N ALA A 17 -12.85 -0.02 10.09
CA ALA A 17 -14.26 0.01 10.45
C ALA A 17 -15.10 0.83 9.47
N ALA A 18 -14.52 1.83 8.83
CA ALA A 18 -15.25 2.74 7.95
C ALA A 18 -15.33 2.29 6.49
N VAL A 19 -14.50 1.32 6.07
CA VAL A 19 -14.57 0.85 4.70
C VAL A 19 -15.85 0.05 4.47
N ASP A 20 -16.27 -0.03 3.20
CA ASP A 20 -17.43 -0.79 2.77
C ASP A 20 -17.34 -2.23 3.29
N ASP A 21 -18.46 -2.75 3.79
CA ASP A 21 -18.57 -4.12 4.31
C ASP A 21 -18.02 -5.16 3.34
N LYS A 22 -18.23 -4.94 2.05
CA LYS A 22 -17.74 -5.83 0.99
C LYS A 22 -16.23 -5.94 0.98
N ARG A 23 -15.53 -4.85 1.30
CA ARG A 23 -14.07 -4.77 1.26
C ARG A 23 -13.40 -5.03 2.60
N ARG A 24 -14.14 -4.87 3.69
CA ARG A 24 -13.56 -4.91 5.03
C ARG A 24 -12.77 -6.17 5.34
N PRO A 25 -13.25 -7.39 5.02
CA PRO A 25 -12.46 -8.60 5.32
C PRO A 25 -11.11 -8.58 4.61
N ASP A 26 -11.07 -8.15 3.35
CA ASP A 26 -9.82 -8.12 2.60
C ASP A 26 -8.87 -7.03 3.11
N ILE A 27 -9.41 -5.87 3.46
CA ILE A 27 -8.59 -4.79 4.04
C ILE A 27 -8.01 -5.24 5.38
N ALA A 28 -8.80 -5.86 6.23
CA ALA A 28 -8.33 -6.37 7.53
C ALA A 28 -7.27 -7.45 7.35
N ALA A 29 -7.46 -8.36 6.39
CA ALA A 29 -6.49 -9.43 6.12
C ALA A 29 -5.18 -8.86 5.57
N LEU A 30 -5.25 -7.89 4.67
CA LEU A 30 -4.06 -7.24 4.13
C LEU A 30 -3.31 -6.47 5.22
N ASP A 31 -4.04 -5.77 6.09
CA ASP A 31 -3.44 -5.09 7.24
C ASP A 31 -2.68 -6.08 8.12
N ALA A 32 -3.29 -7.24 8.40
CA ALA A 32 -2.65 -8.28 9.21
C ALA A 32 -1.38 -8.82 8.55
N LEU A 33 -1.40 -9.02 7.23
CA LEU A 33 -0.22 -9.49 6.49
C LEU A 33 0.92 -8.47 6.58
N ILE A 34 0.61 -7.19 6.40
CA ILE A 34 1.64 -6.14 6.46
C ILE A 34 2.24 -6.06 7.85
N ARG A 35 1.40 -6.08 8.89
CA ARG A 35 1.89 -6.03 10.27
C ARG A 35 2.75 -7.24 10.63
N LYS A 36 2.40 -8.41 10.09
CA LYS A 36 3.15 -9.64 10.35
C LYS A 36 4.50 -9.64 9.66
N HIS A 37 4.55 -9.19 8.40
CA HIS A 37 5.74 -9.33 7.57
C HIS A 37 6.59 -8.06 7.47
N ALA A 38 6.07 -6.93 7.92
CA ALA A 38 6.79 -5.67 7.97
C ALA A 38 6.53 -4.97 9.32
N PRO A 39 6.83 -5.64 10.46
CA PRO A 39 6.49 -5.09 11.79
C PRO A 39 7.25 -3.81 12.12
N GLN A 40 8.34 -3.53 11.42
CA GLN A 40 9.12 -2.30 11.63
C GLN A 40 8.42 -1.06 11.07
N LEU A 41 7.37 -1.23 10.24
CA LEU A 41 6.64 -0.10 9.67
C LEU A 41 5.47 0.26 10.57
N ALA A 42 5.47 1.48 11.11
CA ALA A 42 4.39 1.95 11.98
C ALA A 42 3.11 2.19 11.18
N PRO A 43 1.97 1.63 11.60
CA PRO A 43 0.68 1.91 10.95
C PRO A 43 0.19 3.31 11.31
N VAL A 44 -0.27 4.05 10.31
CA VAL A 44 -0.76 5.42 10.50
C VAL A 44 -1.87 5.71 9.50
N ILE A 45 -2.57 6.82 9.70
CA ILE A 45 -3.43 7.39 8.67
C ILE A 45 -2.68 8.57 8.08
N LEU A 46 -2.48 8.53 6.77
CA LEU A 46 -1.81 9.62 6.05
C LEU A 46 -2.53 9.86 4.73
N GLY A 47 -2.94 11.10 4.52
CA GLY A 47 -3.69 11.45 3.32
C GLY A 47 -5.02 10.74 3.21
N GLY A 48 -5.62 10.37 4.33
CA GLY A 48 -6.90 9.66 4.36
C GLY A 48 -6.80 8.19 3.98
N MET A 49 -5.59 7.64 3.91
CA MET A 49 -5.35 6.22 3.60
C MET A 49 -4.69 5.52 4.77
N LEU A 50 -4.82 4.20 4.80
CA LEU A 50 -4.16 3.37 5.80
C LEU A 50 -2.72 3.14 5.35
N GLY A 51 -1.76 3.76 6.04
CA GLY A 51 -0.36 3.74 5.65
C GLY A 51 0.53 3.02 6.67
N TYR A 52 1.72 2.64 6.21
CA TYR A 52 2.72 1.93 7.02
C TYR A 52 4.10 2.49 6.69
N GLY A 53 4.85 2.86 7.74
CA GLY A 53 6.18 3.39 7.59
C GLY A 53 6.23 4.80 7.01
N PRO A 54 5.68 5.80 7.74
CA PRO A 54 5.69 7.17 7.25
C PRO A 54 7.11 7.70 7.12
N PHE A 55 7.36 8.51 6.09
CA PHE A 55 8.65 9.15 5.87
C PHE A 55 8.45 10.47 5.14
N HIS A 56 9.46 11.35 5.27
CA HIS A 56 9.48 12.61 4.56
C HIS A 56 10.44 12.50 3.38
N TYR A 57 9.98 12.86 2.18
CA TYR A 57 10.80 12.83 0.99
C TYR A 57 11.13 14.23 0.50
N ARG A 58 12.26 14.37 -0.16
CA ARG A 58 12.67 15.61 -0.80
C ARG A 58 13.41 15.27 -2.09
N TYR A 59 12.91 15.78 -3.20
CA TYR A 59 13.56 15.59 -4.50
C TYR A 59 14.60 16.68 -4.74
N ALA A 60 15.53 16.43 -5.67
CA ALA A 60 16.54 17.40 -6.06
C ALA A 60 15.92 18.69 -6.58
N SER A 61 14.73 18.62 -7.16
CA SER A 61 13.97 19.79 -7.62
C SER A 61 13.46 20.69 -6.50
N GLY A 62 13.58 20.24 -5.24
CA GLY A 62 13.04 20.96 -4.09
C GLY A 62 11.64 20.51 -3.68
N ARG A 63 11.00 19.68 -4.49
CA ARG A 63 9.67 19.14 -4.14
C ARG A 63 9.81 18.20 -2.96
N GLU A 64 8.96 18.35 -1.96
CA GLU A 64 8.98 17.51 -0.76
C GLU A 64 7.59 17.25 -0.24
N GLY A 65 7.47 16.24 0.61
CA GLY A 65 6.20 15.88 1.23
C GLY A 65 6.35 14.66 2.11
N ASP A 66 5.22 14.17 2.60
CA ASP A 66 5.16 12.99 3.45
C ASP A 66 4.48 11.87 2.70
N ALA A 67 4.97 10.65 2.90
CA ALA A 67 4.42 9.45 2.30
C ALA A 67 4.65 8.26 3.24
N CYS A 68 4.07 7.12 2.89
CA CYS A 68 4.32 5.86 3.58
C CYS A 68 4.94 4.88 2.62
N LYS A 69 5.75 3.94 3.12
CA LYS A 69 6.35 2.91 2.29
C LYS A 69 5.27 2.02 1.68
N LEU A 70 4.25 1.68 2.47
CA LEU A 70 3.08 0.94 2.01
C LEU A 70 1.83 1.72 2.38
N SER A 71 0.81 1.67 1.54
CA SER A 71 -0.50 2.26 1.84
C SER A 71 -1.60 1.44 1.20
N ILE A 72 -2.74 1.37 1.90
CA ILE A 72 -3.94 0.70 1.40
C ILE A 72 -5.02 1.73 1.16
N ALA A 73 -5.66 1.66 -0.01
CA ALA A 73 -6.81 2.47 -0.31
C ALA A 73 -7.95 1.56 -0.80
N SER A 74 -9.09 1.62 -0.12
CA SER A 74 -10.30 0.88 -0.51
C SER A 74 -11.11 1.76 -1.43
N ASN A 75 -11.18 1.40 -2.71
CA ASN A 75 -11.94 2.12 -3.72
C ASN A 75 -13.25 1.39 -4.01
N ALA A 76 -14.16 2.06 -4.72
CA ALA A 76 -15.48 1.49 -5.02
C ALA A 76 -15.40 0.16 -5.80
N ALA A 77 -14.47 0.08 -6.75
CA ALA A 77 -14.37 -1.08 -7.65
C ALA A 77 -13.18 -1.99 -7.36
N TYR A 78 -12.23 -1.54 -6.54
CA TYR A 78 -10.99 -2.31 -6.32
C TYR A 78 -10.26 -1.81 -5.07
N ILE A 79 -9.26 -2.59 -4.64
CA ILE A 79 -8.35 -2.22 -3.57
C ILE A 79 -7.02 -1.84 -4.21
N SER A 80 -6.38 -0.80 -3.71
CA SER A 80 -5.03 -0.40 -4.14
C SER A 80 -4.04 -0.60 -3.00
N LEU A 81 -2.94 -1.28 -3.31
CA LEU A 81 -1.78 -1.36 -2.42
C LEU A 81 -0.68 -0.52 -3.06
N TYR A 82 -0.29 0.55 -2.39
CA TYR A 82 0.79 1.40 -2.85
C TYR A 82 2.11 0.92 -2.26
N CYS A 83 3.11 0.73 -3.11
CA CYS A 83 4.44 0.26 -2.74
C CYS A 83 5.45 1.32 -3.16
N PHE A 84 5.85 2.16 -2.23
CA PHE A 84 6.66 3.33 -2.52
C PHE A 84 8.14 3.02 -2.33
N ALA A 85 8.68 2.22 -3.25
CA ALA A 85 10.09 1.83 -3.22
C ALA A 85 10.62 1.64 -4.64
N ALA A 86 11.86 2.04 -4.85
CA ALA A 86 12.51 1.91 -6.16
C ALA A 86 14.02 1.89 -5.95
N ASP A 87 14.73 1.33 -6.94
CA ASP A 87 16.19 1.37 -6.99
C ASP A 87 16.64 1.61 -8.44
N ALA A 88 17.92 1.44 -8.73
CA ALA A 88 18.47 1.67 -10.06
C ALA A 88 17.82 0.80 -11.14
N LYS A 89 17.19 -0.30 -10.76
CA LYS A 89 16.50 -1.21 -11.68
C LYS A 89 15.02 -0.87 -11.88
N GLY A 90 14.53 0.17 -11.20
CA GLY A 90 13.15 0.62 -11.33
C GLY A 90 12.33 0.43 -10.07
N TYR A 91 11.02 0.51 -10.23
CA TYR A 91 10.07 0.41 -9.11
C TYR A 91 9.86 -1.04 -8.70
N VAL A 92 9.78 -1.26 -7.37
CA VAL A 92 9.66 -2.62 -6.84
C VAL A 92 8.37 -3.30 -7.29
N ALA A 93 7.25 -2.57 -7.34
CA ALA A 93 5.97 -3.15 -7.74
C ALA A 93 6.02 -3.75 -9.15
N GLU A 94 6.72 -3.09 -10.07
CA GLU A 94 6.81 -3.55 -11.45
C GLU A 94 7.49 -4.91 -11.60
N ARG A 95 8.29 -5.32 -10.62
CA ARG A 95 8.96 -6.62 -10.63
C ARG A 95 8.02 -7.78 -10.40
N TYR A 96 6.78 -7.50 -9.97
CA TYR A 96 5.81 -8.51 -9.58
C TYR A 96 4.70 -8.71 -10.61
N VAL A 97 4.78 -8.06 -11.77
CA VAL A 97 3.77 -8.16 -12.82
C VAL A 97 3.48 -9.62 -13.19
N ASP A 98 4.54 -10.40 -13.39
CA ASP A 98 4.38 -11.81 -13.79
C ASP A 98 3.95 -12.72 -12.65
N ARG A 99 4.22 -12.31 -11.41
CA ARG A 99 3.87 -13.10 -10.23
C ARG A 99 2.47 -12.78 -9.69
N LEU A 100 1.88 -11.67 -10.12
CA LEU A 100 0.55 -11.23 -9.71
C LEU A 100 -0.31 -10.95 -10.96
N PRO A 101 -0.60 -11.99 -11.76
CA PRO A 101 -1.23 -11.78 -13.08
C PRO A 101 -2.67 -11.26 -13.00
N LYS A 102 -3.36 -11.44 -11.86
CA LYS A 102 -4.72 -10.93 -11.70
C LYS A 102 -4.78 -9.49 -11.16
N ALA A 103 -3.62 -8.90 -10.92
CA ALA A 103 -3.54 -7.50 -10.48
C ALA A 103 -3.20 -6.60 -11.65
N SER A 104 -3.64 -5.34 -11.55
CA SER A 104 -3.21 -4.29 -12.46
C SER A 104 -2.10 -3.53 -11.75
N ILE A 105 -0.89 -3.57 -12.29
CA ILE A 105 0.29 -3.03 -11.62
C ILE A 105 0.84 -1.82 -12.38
N GLY A 106 0.95 -0.70 -11.67
CA GLY A 106 1.65 0.49 -12.13
C GLY A 106 3.01 0.62 -11.46
N LYS A 107 3.60 1.79 -11.52
CA LYS A 107 4.93 2.04 -10.96
C LYS A 107 4.98 1.81 -9.44
N THR A 108 3.97 2.30 -8.73
CA THR A 108 3.94 2.23 -7.27
C THR A 108 2.63 1.64 -6.75
N CYS A 109 1.81 1.04 -7.61
CA CYS A 109 0.47 0.64 -7.22
C CYS A 109 0.13 -0.75 -7.73
N VAL A 110 -0.42 -1.58 -6.85
CA VAL A 110 -0.98 -2.89 -7.17
C VAL A 110 -2.48 -2.80 -6.92
N ARG A 111 -3.29 -2.94 -7.97
CA ARG A 111 -4.74 -2.86 -7.89
C ARG A 111 -5.35 -4.23 -8.10
N PHE A 112 -6.32 -4.59 -7.27
CA PHE A 112 -6.97 -5.90 -7.35
C PHE A 112 -8.37 -5.82 -6.77
N LYS A 113 -9.24 -6.74 -7.18
CA LYS A 113 -10.62 -6.76 -6.71
C LYS A 113 -10.78 -7.51 -5.41
N ARG A 114 -10.08 -8.63 -5.25
CA ARG A 114 -10.15 -9.46 -4.06
C ARG A 114 -8.76 -9.93 -3.67
N LEU A 115 -8.51 -9.98 -2.38
CA LEU A 115 -7.20 -10.44 -1.89
C LEU A 115 -6.91 -11.87 -2.35
N ALA A 116 -7.93 -12.71 -2.44
CA ALA A 116 -7.79 -14.10 -2.90
C ALA A 116 -7.27 -14.21 -4.34
N ASP A 117 -7.37 -13.14 -5.13
CA ASP A 117 -6.84 -13.12 -6.51
C ASP A 117 -5.32 -13.02 -6.55
N LEU A 118 -4.67 -12.70 -5.43
CA LEU A 118 -3.22 -12.52 -5.36
C LEU A 118 -2.55 -13.77 -4.80
N ASP A 119 -1.43 -14.16 -5.42
CA ASP A 119 -0.58 -15.19 -4.84
C ASP A 119 0.01 -14.66 -3.54
N GLU A 120 -0.29 -15.32 -2.43
CA GLU A 120 0.12 -14.83 -1.11
C GLU A 120 1.64 -14.79 -0.97
N GLN A 121 2.37 -15.77 -1.49
CA GLN A 121 3.83 -15.77 -1.41
C GLN A 121 4.43 -14.57 -2.14
N ALA A 122 3.90 -14.26 -3.32
CA ALA A 122 4.35 -13.11 -4.09
C ALA A 122 4.01 -11.81 -3.37
N LEU A 123 2.81 -11.71 -2.81
CA LEU A 123 2.39 -10.53 -2.06
C LEU A 123 3.26 -10.30 -0.84
N VAL A 124 3.55 -11.35 -0.07
CA VAL A 124 4.43 -11.26 1.09
C VAL A 124 5.84 -10.83 0.68
N ALA A 125 6.37 -11.37 -0.41
CA ALA A 125 7.69 -10.98 -0.91
C ALA A 125 7.71 -9.50 -1.30
N LEU A 126 6.66 -9.01 -1.95
CA LEU A 126 6.54 -7.62 -2.33
C LEU A 126 6.50 -6.70 -1.09
N ILE A 127 5.72 -7.09 -0.08
CA ILE A 127 5.61 -6.34 1.17
C ILE A 127 6.99 -6.24 1.85
N LYS A 128 7.69 -7.35 1.99
CA LYS A 128 9.00 -7.39 2.63
C LYS A 128 10.03 -6.57 1.86
N GLU A 129 10.04 -6.71 0.55
CA GLU A 129 11.00 -5.98 -0.30
C GLU A 129 10.73 -4.48 -0.22
N THR A 130 9.48 -4.07 -0.30
CA THR A 130 9.12 -2.65 -0.18
C THR A 130 9.53 -2.08 1.17
N ALA A 131 9.33 -2.86 2.24
CA ALA A 131 9.64 -2.41 3.60
C ALA A 131 11.14 -2.20 3.83
N THR A 132 11.99 -2.96 3.14
CA THR A 132 13.44 -2.89 3.34
C THR A 132 14.16 -2.01 2.35
N MET A 133 13.53 -1.68 1.22
CA MET A 133 14.14 -0.84 0.20
C MET A 133 14.01 0.64 0.55
N GLY A 134 15.04 1.40 0.17
CA GLY A 134 14.95 2.85 0.23
C GLY A 134 14.13 3.40 -0.93
N LEU A 135 13.79 4.68 -0.84
CA LEU A 135 13.13 5.38 -1.92
C LEU A 135 14.19 6.09 -2.77
N VAL A 136 14.12 5.89 -4.08
CA VAL A 136 14.94 6.64 -5.02
C VAL A 136 14.24 7.94 -5.34
N ALA A 137 14.85 9.03 -4.97
CA ALA A 137 14.30 10.35 -5.21
C ALA A 137 14.44 10.78 -6.67
#